data_28188d77da78ab6e959f3f7eeaf3506d
#
_entry.id   28188d77da78ab6e959f3f7eeaf3506d
#
_cell.length_a   1.000
_cell.length_b   1.000
_cell.length_c   1.000
_cell.angle_alpha   90.00
_cell.angle_beta   90.00
_cell.angle_gamma   90.00
#
_symmetry.space_group_name_H-M   'P 1'
#
loop_
_entity.id
_entity.type
_entity.pdbx_description
1 polymer ?
#
loop_
_entity_poly.entity_id
_entity_poly.type
_entity_poly.pdbx_seq_one_letter_code
_entity_poly.pdbx_strand_id
1 'polypeptide(L)'
;GSSSPLGTDSVTLSPYLGFESLRPALDLAAQNDRGTFVLALTSNPEGKSVQHVGASESEGAVAKRIIAAAVAENASRQWEQMGPCGLVVGATVGQALVDLGIDLGSFNGPILSPGYGAQGASAADLYRVFAGVESQVLVNSSRGVLAAGPSVEALAQAAQAARDDLLAARGA
;
A
#
# COMPACT_ATOMS: atom_id res chain seq x y z
N GLY A 1 -7.96 -1.82 -22.87
CA GLY A 1 -8.96 -2.89 -22.76
C GLY A 1 -8.30 -4.23 -22.51
N SER A 2 -9.08 -5.28 -22.26
CA SER A 2 -8.60 -6.63 -21.90
C SER A 2 -7.70 -7.30 -22.94
N SER A 3 -7.68 -6.79 -24.18
CA SER A 3 -6.82 -7.26 -25.27
C SER A 3 -5.47 -6.55 -25.36
N SER A 4 -5.23 -5.54 -24.56
CA SER A 4 -3.94 -4.83 -24.55
C SER A 4 -2.86 -5.68 -23.88
N PRO A 5 -1.65 -5.82 -24.47
CA PRO A 5 -0.53 -6.49 -23.81
C PRO A 5 -0.03 -5.74 -22.58
N LEU A 6 -0.43 -4.48 -22.42
CA LEU A 6 -0.16 -3.65 -21.24
C LEU A 6 -1.38 -3.55 -20.31
N GLY A 7 -2.41 -4.39 -20.52
CA GLY A 7 -3.59 -4.43 -19.67
C GLY A 7 -3.23 -4.90 -18.25
N THR A 8 -3.70 -4.17 -17.24
CA THR A 8 -3.51 -4.52 -15.83
C THR A 8 -4.78 -4.21 -15.04
N ASP A 9 -4.98 -4.86 -13.91
CA ASP A 9 -6.12 -4.62 -13.02
C ASP A 9 -5.87 -3.44 -12.08
N SER A 10 -4.61 -3.13 -11.78
CA SER A 10 -4.23 -1.96 -10.99
C SER A 10 -2.84 -1.47 -11.36
N VAL A 11 -2.56 -0.19 -11.04
CA VAL A 11 -1.27 0.45 -11.29
C VAL A 11 -0.84 1.30 -10.10
N THR A 12 0.47 1.31 -9.81
CA THR A 12 1.05 2.20 -8.80
C THR A 12 1.34 3.57 -9.38
N LEU A 13 0.93 4.62 -8.67
CA LEU A 13 1.06 6.03 -9.06
C LEU A 13 1.86 6.82 -8.03
N SER A 14 2.72 7.74 -8.50
CA SER A 14 3.45 8.66 -7.64
C SER A 14 2.75 10.02 -7.59
N PRO A 15 2.35 10.50 -6.39
CA PRO A 15 1.69 11.80 -6.24
C PRO A 15 2.70 12.96 -6.10
N TYR A 16 3.87 12.86 -6.70
CA TYR A 16 4.94 13.86 -6.56
C TYR A 16 4.51 15.27 -6.99
N LEU A 17 3.62 15.38 -7.96
CA LEU A 17 3.04 16.66 -8.42
C LEU A 17 1.74 17.02 -7.69
N GLY A 18 1.43 16.35 -6.58
CA GLY A 18 0.18 16.49 -5.84
C GLY A 18 -0.86 15.45 -6.23
N PHE A 19 -1.77 15.12 -5.30
CA PHE A 19 -2.76 14.05 -5.49
C PHE A 19 -3.67 14.33 -6.70
N GLU A 20 -4.13 15.57 -6.88
CA GLU A 20 -5.05 15.92 -7.98
C GLU A 20 -4.40 15.82 -9.37
N SER A 21 -3.07 15.80 -9.45
CA SER A 21 -2.38 15.51 -10.72
C SER A 21 -2.65 14.09 -11.24
N LEU A 22 -3.11 13.20 -10.37
CA LEU A 22 -3.46 11.82 -10.68
C LEU A 22 -4.90 11.68 -11.22
N ARG A 23 -5.71 12.74 -11.18
CA ARG A 23 -7.12 12.71 -11.57
C ARG A 23 -7.40 11.97 -12.89
N PRO A 24 -6.65 12.23 -13.99
CA PRO A 24 -6.91 11.52 -15.25
C PRO A 24 -6.72 9.99 -15.14
N ALA A 25 -5.78 9.53 -14.30
CA ALA A 25 -5.53 8.11 -14.09
C ALA A 25 -6.58 7.48 -13.17
N LEU A 26 -6.98 8.19 -12.10
CA LEU A 26 -8.04 7.75 -11.18
C LEU A 26 -9.38 7.61 -11.91
N ASP A 27 -9.75 8.60 -12.71
CA ASP A 27 -11.00 8.59 -13.48
C ASP A 27 -11.00 7.47 -14.53
N LEU A 28 -9.89 7.28 -15.24
CA LEU A 28 -9.75 6.22 -16.23
C LEU A 28 -9.83 4.83 -15.59
N ALA A 29 -9.20 4.64 -14.44
CA ALA A 29 -9.28 3.39 -13.68
C ALA A 29 -10.73 3.11 -13.27
N ALA A 30 -11.42 4.10 -12.70
CA ALA A 30 -12.80 3.98 -12.27
C ALA A 30 -13.76 3.67 -13.42
N GLN A 31 -13.58 4.28 -14.60
CA GLN A 31 -14.36 4.03 -15.81
C GLN A 31 -14.21 2.62 -16.38
N ASN A 32 -13.12 1.95 -16.04
CA ASN A 32 -12.80 0.61 -16.55
C ASN A 32 -12.83 -0.48 -15.46
N ASP A 33 -13.41 -0.21 -14.30
CA ASP A 33 -13.43 -1.12 -13.14
C ASP A 33 -12.01 -1.60 -12.76
N ARG A 34 -11.07 -0.65 -12.69
CA ARG A 34 -9.66 -0.89 -12.33
C ARG A 34 -9.29 -0.08 -11.08
N GLY A 35 -8.22 -0.53 -10.42
CA GLY A 35 -7.71 0.13 -9.22
C GLY A 35 -6.40 0.89 -9.46
N THR A 36 -6.07 1.71 -8.48
CA THR A 36 -4.77 2.38 -8.40
C THR A 36 -4.16 2.16 -7.02
N PHE A 37 -2.84 2.26 -6.91
CA PHE A 37 -2.13 2.33 -5.63
C PHE A 37 -1.27 3.60 -5.61
N VAL A 38 -1.64 4.55 -4.77
CA VAL A 38 -0.91 5.81 -4.63
C VAL A 38 0.20 5.67 -3.60
N LEU A 39 1.43 6.03 -3.96
CA LEU A 39 2.56 6.05 -3.04
C LEU A 39 2.31 7.06 -1.92
N ALA A 40 2.30 6.62 -0.67
CA ALA A 40 2.01 7.48 0.47
C ALA A 40 3.15 7.54 1.48
N LEU A 41 3.55 6.40 2.07
CA LEU A 41 4.60 6.36 3.08
C LEU A 41 5.49 5.14 2.86
N THR A 42 6.74 5.37 2.54
CA THR A 42 7.72 4.33 2.18
C THR A 42 8.85 4.24 3.20
N SER A 43 9.49 3.07 3.30
CA SER A 43 10.53 2.79 4.29
C SER A 43 11.92 3.27 3.92
N ASN A 44 12.15 3.71 2.69
CA ASN A 44 13.46 4.18 2.25
C ASN A 44 13.81 5.51 2.93
N PRO A 45 15.05 5.67 3.44
CA PRO A 45 15.46 6.87 4.21
C PRO A 45 15.25 8.19 3.46
N GLU A 46 15.47 8.20 2.14
CA GLU A 46 15.36 9.37 1.28
C GLU A 46 13.90 9.88 1.20
N GLY A 47 12.94 8.98 1.35
CA GLY A 47 11.51 9.29 1.33
C GLY A 47 11.11 10.34 2.39
N LYS A 48 11.82 10.38 3.53
CA LYS A 48 11.55 11.34 4.60
C LYS A 48 11.68 12.78 4.13
N SER A 49 12.61 13.08 3.24
CA SER A 49 12.83 14.44 2.72
C SER A 49 11.65 15.00 1.92
N VAL A 50 10.71 14.16 1.53
CA VAL A 50 9.48 14.53 0.81
C VAL A 50 8.24 14.22 1.66
N GLN A 51 8.13 13.00 2.14
CA GLN A 51 6.90 12.48 2.76
C GLN A 51 6.62 13.09 4.14
N HIS A 52 7.67 13.47 4.89
CA HIS A 52 7.54 14.06 6.23
C HIS A 52 7.51 15.61 6.22
N VAL A 53 7.69 16.25 5.07
CA VAL A 53 7.61 17.72 4.98
C VAL A 53 6.23 18.19 5.44
N GLY A 54 6.21 19.24 6.26
CA GLY A 54 4.98 19.80 6.83
C GLY A 54 4.49 19.08 8.09
N ALA A 55 5.26 18.17 8.68
CA ALA A 55 4.83 17.40 9.87
C ALA A 55 4.42 18.30 11.06
N SER A 56 5.03 19.48 11.21
CA SER A 56 4.72 20.46 12.26
C SER A 56 3.68 21.52 11.82
N GLU A 57 3.20 21.47 10.59
CA GLU A 57 2.20 22.41 10.07
C GLU A 57 0.78 21.94 10.40
N SER A 58 -0.19 22.85 10.35
CA SER A 58 -1.60 22.55 10.65
C SER A 58 -2.20 21.50 9.73
N GLU A 59 -1.77 21.46 8.47
CA GLU A 59 -2.21 20.48 7.47
C GLU A 59 -1.52 19.12 7.62
N GLY A 60 -0.40 19.10 8.36
CA GLY A 60 0.41 17.89 8.58
C GLY A 60 1.32 17.53 7.40
N ALA A 61 2.02 16.41 7.56
CA ALA A 61 3.00 15.92 6.59
C ALA A 61 2.39 15.65 5.21
N VAL A 62 3.22 15.74 4.16
CA VAL A 62 2.82 15.37 2.79
C VAL A 62 2.19 13.98 2.75
N ALA A 63 2.78 12.97 3.41
CA ALA A 63 2.20 11.62 3.49
C ALA A 63 0.78 11.64 4.07
N LYS A 64 0.54 12.40 5.14
CA LYS A 64 -0.78 12.53 5.77
C LYS A 64 -1.81 13.14 4.81
N ARG A 65 -1.42 14.17 4.08
CA ARG A 65 -2.29 14.85 3.09
C ARG A 65 -2.64 13.93 1.92
N ILE A 66 -1.69 13.14 1.43
CA ILE A 66 -1.93 12.14 0.37
C ILE A 66 -2.91 11.07 0.86
N ILE A 67 -2.73 10.56 2.07
CA ILE A 67 -3.64 9.56 2.66
C ILE A 67 -5.04 10.15 2.84
N ALA A 68 -5.15 11.38 3.35
CA ALA A 68 -6.44 12.06 3.50
C ALA A 68 -7.16 12.26 2.15
N ALA A 69 -6.42 12.59 1.09
CA ALA A 69 -6.98 12.71 -0.25
C ALA A 69 -7.49 11.35 -0.79
N ALA A 70 -6.78 10.25 -0.55
CA ALA A 70 -7.23 8.91 -0.92
C ALA A 70 -8.46 8.45 -0.09
N VAL A 71 -8.53 8.83 1.19
CA VAL A 71 -9.74 8.63 2.02
C VAL A 71 -10.93 9.36 1.39
N ALA A 72 -10.77 10.63 1.04
CA ALA A 72 -11.83 11.43 0.42
C ALA A 72 -12.25 10.86 -0.95
N GLU A 73 -11.30 10.39 -1.76
CA GLU A 73 -11.57 9.74 -3.04
C GLU A 73 -12.48 8.53 -2.86
N ASN A 74 -12.12 7.61 -1.94
CA ASN A 74 -12.92 6.43 -1.69
C ASN A 74 -14.26 6.73 -0.99
N ALA A 75 -14.36 7.81 -0.22
CA ALA A 75 -15.59 8.26 0.42
C ALA A 75 -16.56 8.95 -0.54
N SER A 76 -16.14 9.28 -1.76
CA SER A 76 -16.96 10.02 -2.73
C SER A 76 -18.21 9.25 -3.20
N ARG A 77 -18.22 7.93 -3.03
CA ARG A 77 -19.34 7.04 -3.31
C ARG A 77 -19.32 5.79 -2.44
N GLN A 78 -20.44 5.04 -2.43
CA GLN A 78 -20.49 3.76 -1.71
C GLN A 78 -19.92 2.63 -2.56
N TRP A 79 -19.23 1.71 -1.89
CA TRP A 79 -18.64 0.52 -2.47
C TRP A 79 -19.18 -0.72 -1.76
N GLU A 80 -19.34 -1.83 -2.47
CA GLU A 80 -19.76 -3.09 -1.84
C GLU A 80 -18.75 -3.61 -0.82
N GLN A 81 -17.45 -3.41 -1.09
CA GLN A 81 -16.35 -3.84 -0.22
C GLN A 81 -15.45 -2.66 0.14
N MET A 82 -14.62 -2.20 -0.80
CA MET A 82 -13.69 -1.09 -0.60
C MET A 82 -13.50 -0.29 -1.90
N GLY A 83 -13.08 0.96 -1.76
CA GLY A 83 -12.82 1.84 -2.90
C GLY A 83 -11.60 1.40 -3.72
N PRO A 84 -11.52 1.76 -5.00
CA PRO A 84 -10.48 1.33 -5.91
C PRO A 84 -9.17 2.14 -5.79
N CYS A 85 -9.17 3.25 -5.05
CA CYS A 85 -7.98 4.03 -4.78
C CYS A 85 -7.23 3.43 -3.59
N GLY A 86 -6.23 2.60 -3.85
CA GLY A 86 -5.35 2.02 -2.85
C GLY A 86 -4.19 2.94 -2.46
N LEU A 87 -3.48 2.55 -1.41
CA LEU A 87 -2.25 3.20 -0.93
C LEU A 87 -1.07 2.25 -0.95
N VAL A 88 0.14 2.78 -1.13
CA VAL A 88 1.37 2.06 -0.81
C VAL A 88 1.88 2.57 0.52
N VAL A 89 1.89 1.68 1.53
CA VAL A 89 2.40 1.96 2.88
C VAL A 89 3.33 0.84 3.30
N GLY A 90 4.59 1.15 3.58
CA GLY A 90 5.61 0.15 3.91
C GLY A 90 5.35 -0.59 5.22
N ALA A 91 5.71 -1.87 5.28
CA ALA A 91 5.54 -2.70 6.48
C ALA A 91 6.43 -2.28 7.68
N THR A 92 7.42 -1.41 7.46
CA THR A 92 8.38 -0.96 8.49
C THR A 92 8.18 0.48 8.93
N VAL A 93 7.08 1.13 8.53
CA VAL A 93 6.83 2.57 8.81
C VAL A 93 5.97 2.83 10.05
N GLY A 94 5.73 1.84 10.90
CA GLY A 94 4.82 1.96 12.04
C GLY A 94 5.12 3.16 12.94
N GLN A 95 6.40 3.39 13.28
CA GLN A 95 6.77 4.55 14.08
C GLN A 95 6.49 5.87 13.34
N ALA A 96 6.72 5.92 12.02
CA ALA A 96 6.44 7.12 11.24
C ALA A 96 4.94 7.42 11.15
N LEU A 97 4.07 6.42 11.11
CA LEU A 97 2.62 6.63 11.20
C LEU A 97 2.25 7.34 12.51
N VAL A 98 2.80 6.87 13.63
CA VAL A 98 2.57 7.49 14.95
C VAL A 98 3.12 8.92 15.00
N ASP A 99 4.38 9.11 14.60
CA ASP A 99 5.07 10.41 14.65
C ASP A 99 4.38 11.47 13.78
N LEU A 100 3.79 11.07 12.66
CA LEU A 100 3.08 11.96 11.74
C LEU A 100 1.58 12.09 12.05
N GLY A 101 1.08 11.40 13.09
CA GLY A 101 -0.32 11.39 13.47
C GLY A 101 -1.23 10.90 12.34
N ILE A 102 -0.81 9.83 11.66
CA ILE A 102 -1.55 9.19 10.56
C ILE A 102 -2.33 8.01 11.13
N ASP A 103 -3.66 8.06 10.98
CA ASP A 103 -4.58 6.97 11.27
C ASP A 103 -5.13 6.40 9.97
N LEU A 104 -4.98 5.09 9.78
CA LEU A 104 -5.50 4.38 8.61
C LEU A 104 -6.92 3.83 8.82
N GLY A 105 -7.48 3.92 10.03
CA GLY A 105 -8.77 3.35 10.38
C GLY A 105 -9.96 3.89 9.56
N SER A 106 -9.85 5.12 9.06
CA SER A 106 -10.87 5.72 8.18
C SER A 106 -10.66 5.40 6.69
N PHE A 107 -9.55 4.77 6.34
CA PHE A 107 -9.23 4.45 4.95
C PHE A 107 -10.02 3.20 4.51
N ASN A 108 -10.85 3.35 3.50
CA ASN A 108 -11.63 2.25 2.91
C ASN A 108 -11.10 1.91 1.51
N GLY A 109 -9.94 1.26 1.46
CA GLY A 109 -9.28 0.85 0.22
C GLY A 109 -8.15 -0.14 0.45
N PRO A 110 -7.60 -0.79 -0.59
CA PRO A 110 -6.51 -1.74 -0.45
C PRO A 110 -5.19 -1.03 -0.11
N ILE A 111 -4.42 -1.62 0.79
CA ILE A 111 -3.09 -1.14 1.18
C ILE A 111 -2.04 -2.12 0.65
N LEU A 112 -1.28 -1.73 -0.36
CA LEU A 112 -0.12 -2.49 -0.84
C LEU A 112 1.05 -2.24 0.11
N SER A 113 1.51 -3.29 0.80
CA SER A 113 2.55 -3.16 1.82
C SER A 113 3.83 -3.90 1.43
N PRO A 114 4.82 -3.19 0.87
CA PRO A 114 6.17 -3.71 0.69
C PRO A 114 6.94 -3.71 2.01
N GLY A 115 7.91 -4.64 2.11
CA GLY A 115 8.85 -4.65 3.24
C GLY A 115 8.88 -5.96 4.03
N TYR A 116 7.92 -6.86 3.81
CA TYR A 116 7.91 -8.19 4.41
C TYR A 116 9.13 -9.03 4.00
N GLY A 117 9.75 -9.69 4.95
CA GLY A 117 10.89 -10.56 4.78
C GLY A 117 12.17 -9.82 4.37
N ALA A 118 12.44 -9.68 3.10
CA ALA A 118 13.70 -9.16 2.56
C ALA A 118 14.06 -7.70 2.95
N GLN A 119 13.11 -6.93 3.51
CA GLN A 119 13.37 -5.58 4.04
C GLN A 119 13.27 -5.50 5.57
N GLY A 120 13.14 -6.64 6.23
CA GLY A 120 13.25 -6.77 7.68
C GLY A 120 11.95 -6.80 8.46
N ALA A 121 10.78 -6.61 7.84
CA ALA A 121 9.51 -6.78 8.54
C ALA A 121 9.16 -8.28 8.65
N SER A 122 8.87 -8.74 9.85
CA SER A 122 8.19 -10.00 10.08
C SER A 122 6.69 -9.90 9.83
N ALA A 123 5.98 -11.02 9.75
CA ALA A 123 4.52 -11.05 9.67
C ALA A 123 3.87 -10.38 10.90
N ALA A 124 4.40 -10.62 12.10
CA ALA A 124 3.92 -10.00 13.32
C ALA A 124 4.13 -8.47 13.34
N ASP A 125 5.28 -7.99 12.84
CA ASP A 125 5.53 -6.54 12.73
C ASP A 125 4.54 -5.89 11.77
N LEU A 126 4.29 -6.53 10.63
CA LEU A 126 3.34 -6.05 9.63
C LEU A 126 1.94 -5.89 10.23
N TYR A 127 1.40 -6.91 10.88
CA TYR A 127 0.06 -6.83 11.48
C TYR A 127 -0.02 -5.87 12.67
N ARG A 128 1.10 -5.62 13.37
CA ARG A 128 1.16 -4.56 14.38
C ARG A 128 1.07 -3.16 13.75
N VAL A 129 1.72 -2.94 12.61
CA VAL A 129 1.67 -1.67 11.88
C VAL A 129 0.27 -1.38 11.36
N PHE A 130 -0.44 -2.41 10.90
CA PHE A 130 -1.77 -2.30 10.29
C PHE A 130 -2.90 -2.78 11.20
N ALA A 131 -2.71 -2.72 12.52
CA ALA A 131 -3.74 -3.13 13.47
C ALA A 131 -5.07 -2.38 13.23
N GLY A 132 -6.15 -3.14 13.09
CA GLY A 132 -7.50 -2.62 12.80
C GLY A 132 -7.83 -2.43 11.31
N VAL A 133 -6.85 -2.59 10.41
CA VAL A 133 -7.05 -2.53 8.95
C VAL A 133 -6.43 -3.73 8.22
N GLU A 134 -6.18 -4.81 8.93
CA GLU A 134 -5.48 -6.02 8.43
C GLU A 134 -6.17 -6.62 7.20
N SER A 135 -7.50 -6.52 7.13
CA SER A 135 -8.29 -7.05 6.02
C SER A 135 -8.08 -6.31 4.70
N GLN A 136 -7.51 -5.10 4.76
CA GLN A 136 -7.24 -4.26 3.60
C GLN A 136 -5.81 -4.43 3.08
N VAL A 137 -4.93 -5.15 3.81
CA VAL A 137 -3.50 -5.21 3.50
C VAL A 137 -3.19 -6.30 2.48
N LEU A 138 -2.54 -5.90 1.40
CA LEU A 138 -1.94 -6.75 0.38
C LEU A 138 -0.43 -6.75 0.58
N VAL A 139 0.10 -7.83 1.13
CA VAL A 139 1.55 -7.98 1.34
C VAL A 139 2.21 -8.40 0.05
N ASN A 140 3.25 -7.69 -0.36
CA ASN A 140 4.03 -8.05 -1.53
C ASN A 140 5.49 -8.38 -1.17
N SER A 141 6.00 -9.46 -1.75
CA SER A 141 7.36 -9.93 -1.52
C SER A 141 7.99 -10.42 -2.83
N SER A 142 8.81 -9.58 -3.46
CA SER A 142 9.53 -9.96 -4.69
C SER A 142 10.84 -10.68 -4.38
N ARG A 143 11.76 -10.03 -3.65
CA ARG A 143 13.09 -10.58 -3.37
C ARG A 143 13.04 -11.87 -2.55
N GLY A 144 12.12 -11.94 -1.56
CA GLY A 144 11.99 -13.12 -0.72
C GLY A 144 11.57 -14.37 -1.51
N VAL A 145 10.68 -14.21 -2.48
CA VAL A 145 10.22 -15.32 -3.33
C VAL A 145 11.22 -15.60 -4.44
N LEU A 146 11.68 -14.58 -5.16
CA LEU A 146 12.56 -14.75 -6.33
C LEU A 146 13.93 -15.31 -5.99
N ALA A 147 14.43 -15.09 -4.76
CA ALA A 147 15.70 -15.67 -4.30
C ALA A 147 15.70 -17.20 -4.26
N ALA A 148 14.53 -17.85 -4.22
CA ALA A 148 14.39 -19.30 -4.28
C ALA A 148 14.52 -19.87 -5.69
N GLY A 149 14.43 -19.01 -6.73
CA GLY A 149 14.49 -19.45 -8.13
C GLY A 149 15.84 -20.02 -8.58
N PRO A 150 15.91 -20.52 -9.83
CA PRO A 150 14.92 -20.37 -10.92
C PRO A 150 13.84 -21.46 -11.02
N SER A 151 13.87 -22.50 -10.18
CA SER A 151 12.90 -23.60 -10.27
C SER A 151 11.49 -23.13 -9.91
N VAL A 152 10.50 -23.53 -10.72
CA VAL A 152 9.07 -23.22 -10.50
C VAL A 152 8.60 -23.77 -9.15
N GLU A 153 9.02 -24.99 -8.81
CA GLU A 153 8.67 -25.65 -7.54
C GLU A 153 9.22 -24.88 -6.34
N ALA A 154 10.48 -24.42 -6.40
CA ALA A 154 11.08 -23.67 -5.31
C ALA A 154 10.44 -22.28 -5.15
N LEU A 155 10.12 -21.59 -6.25
CA LEU A 155 9.38 -20.33 -6.23
C LEU A 155 7.97 -20.51 -5.62
N ALA A 156 7.26 -21.55 -6.01
CA ALA A 156 5.94 -21.87 -5.48
C ALA A 156 6.00 -22.18 -3.97
N GLN A 157 6.99 -22.98 -3.53
CA GLN A 157 7.21 -23.29 -2.11
C GLN A 157 7.54 -22.03 -1.30
N ALA A 158 8.39 -21.14 -1.81
CA ALA A 158 8.71 -19.89 -1.14
C ALA A 158 7.49 -18.96 -1.01
N ALA A 159 6.66 -18.88 -2.05
CA ALA A 159 5.42 -18.11 -2.02
C ALA A 159 4.39 -18.72 -1.02
N GLN A 160 4.27 -20.04 -0.99
CA GLN A 160 3.40 -20.73 -0.03
C GLN A 160 3.89 -20.53 1.42
N ALA A 161 5.18 -20.68 1.67
CA ALA A 161 5.75 -20.45 3.00
C ALA A 161 5.50 -19.03 3.50
N ALA A 162 5.70 -18.01 2.64
CA ALA A 162 5.39 -16.63 2.97
C ALA A 162 3.90 -16.41 3.28
N ARG A 163 3.00 -17.00 2.49
CA ARG A 163 1.56 -16.96 2.74
C ARG A 163 1.20 -17.60 4.08
N ASP A 164 1.76 -18.76 4.37
CA ASP A 164 1.42 -19.51 5.58
C ASP A 164 1.93 -18.80 6.85
N ASP A 165 3.12 -18.17 6.79
CA ASP A 165 3.64 -17.31 7.86
C ASP A 165 2.72 -16.09 8.12
N LEU A 166 2.27 -15.43 7.06
CA LEU A 166 1.33 -14.31 7.16
C LEU A 166 -0.03 -14.74 7.74
N LEU A 167 -0.56 -15.88 7.29
CA LEU A 167 -1.84 -16.40 7.81
C LEU A 167 -1.75 -16.79 9.29
N ALA A 168 -0.65 -17.41 9.71
CA ALA A 168 -0.41 -17.77 11.11
C ALA A 168 -0.34 -16.52 12.01
N ALA A 169 0.35 -15.47 11.56
CA ALA A 169 0.47 -14.23 12.33
C ALA A 169 -0.83 -13.40 12.37
N ARG A 170 -1.70 -13.53 11.37
CA ARG A 170 -3.00 -12.83 11.33
C ARG A 170 -4.01 -13.38 12.34
N GLY A 171 -3.87 -14.64 12.73
CA GLY A 171 -4.76 -15.32 13.68
C GLY A 171 -4.27 -15.32 15.12
N ALA A 172 -3.11 -14.71 15.39
CA ALA A 172 -2.51 -14.58 16.72
C ALA A 172 -2.82 -13.20 17.31
#